data_dc3baa9ea71619c16e3471d4479c62c5
#
_entry.id   dc3baa9ea71619c16e3471d4479c62c5
#
_cell.length_a   1.000
_cell.length_b   1.000
_cell.length_c   1.000
_cell.angle_alpha   90.00
_cell.angle_beta   90.00
_cell.angle_gamma   90.00
#
_symmetry.space_group_name_H-M   'P 1'
#
loop_
_entity.id
_entity.type
_entity.pdbx_description
1 polymer ?
#
loop_
_entity_poly.entity_id
_entity_poly.type
_entity_poly.pdbx_seq_one_letter_code
_entity_poly.pdbx_strand_id
1 'polypeptide(L)'
;YNNATEDGQSGEMSRFMLQLMVESQHPIVRKTLIAGQKPLRPAYDEEPKTEEVMKVLDDVRMLTPTFLNTYQRCQKQFYYKYVKGLLEPDEIDEDEVDNRIFGNIFHRAAELFYYGFASKSDIQTDEKGKQQLIRPIVITADILDQAMKDKMLVDRLVDQAFREELFKVGNNDYHPKYNGLQLINKEVIASYLRQLISIDRRQTPFTIIGMELVVSDTLKVNTSRGEKQFKIGGFIDRLDAISPISNISERIRVIDYKTGRAQTTHPKDIDEMFSATPQALSKHTDYYLQAFLYSMIIKNSKRFNSAQDPVSPGLLFIQNAGAEDYDPTLKLGREKIEDITPYEEDFMAHLRSLIADIYNPALPLCPTCDKKRCEYCPYAGLCK
;
A
#
# COMPACT_ATOMS: atom_id res chain seq x y z
N TYR A 1 -35.40 17.91 6.53
CA TYR A 1 -36.14 16.68 6.78
C TYR A 1 -36.83 16.22 5.50
N ASN A 2 -37.14 14.97 5.39
CA ASN A 2 -37.69 14.37 4.19
C ASN A 2 -39.22 14.23 4.34
N ASN A 3 -40.00 14.85 3.44
CA ASN A 3 -41.46 14.79 3.49
C ASN A 3 -42.05 13.48 2.94
N ALA A 4 -41.26 12.77 2.12
CA ALA A 4 -41.66 11.48 1.58
C ALA A 4 -40.38 10.65 1.31
N THR A 5 -40.32 9.42 1.82
CA THR A 5 -39.31 8.43 1.48
C THR A 5 -39.84 7.53 0.37
N GLU A 6 -38.93 6.79 -0.30
CA GLU A 6 -39.29 5.79 -1.33
C GLU A 6 -40.31 4.75 -0.79
N ASP A 7 -40.32 4.52 0.52
CA ASP A 7 -41.23 3.59 1.22
C ASP A 7 -42.56 4.25 1.67
N GLY A 8 -42.83 5.48 1.25
CA GLY A 8 -44.06 6.18 1.55
C GLY A 8 -44.22 6.67 3.00
N GLN A 9 -43.17 6.60 3.81
CA GLN A 9 -43.18 7.16 5.15
C GLN A 9 -42.75 8.63 5.13
N SER A 10 -43.53 9.48 5.80
CA SER A 10 -43.17 10.88 5.99
C SER A 10 -42.23 11.04 7.18
N GLY A 11 -41.10 11.68 6.96
CA GLY A 11 -40.23 12.10 8.06
C GLY A 11 -40.77 13.31 8.77
N GLU A 12 -40.68 13.33 10.09
CA GLU A 12 -41.03 14.50 10.89
C GLU A 12 -39.89 15.51 10.95
N MET A 13 -40.24 16.80 10.98
CA MET A 13 -39.25 17.85 11.20
C MET A 13 -38.67 17.72 12.61
N SER A 14 -37.35 17.83 12.72
CA SER A 14 -36.69 17.79 14.02
C SER A 14 -37.24 18.83 14.97
N ARG A 15 -37.44 18.47 16.23
CA ARG A 15 -37.94 19.34 17.30
C ARG A 15 -37.13 20.64 17.43
N PHE A 16 -35.83 20.56 17.23
CA PHE A 16 -34.93 21.72 17.25
C PHE A 16 -35.19 22.66 16.06
N MET A 17 -35.48 22.13 14.88
CA MET A 17 -35.84 22.96 13.73
C MET A 17 -37.20 23.64 13.91
N LEU A 18 -38.18 22.97 14.51
CA LEU A 18 -39.45 23.56 14.87
C LEU A 18 -39.27 24.67 15.91
N GLN A 19 -38.48 24.44 16.94
CA GLN A 19 -38.16 25.42 17.96
C GLN A 19 -37.45 26.64 17.36
N LEU A 20 -36.47 26.43 16.50
CA LEU A 20 -35.78 27.50 15.78
C LEU A 20 -36.71 28.34 14.94
N MET A 21 -37.71 27.71 14.30
CA MET A 21 -38.70 28.40 13.47
C MET A 21 -39.69 29.23 14.28
N VAL A 22 -40.00 28.81 15.51
CA VAL A 22 -41.02 29.47 16.36
C VAL A 22 -40.39 30.50 17.29
N GLU A 23 -39.22 30.23 17.83
CA GLU A 23 -38.60 31.05 18.88
C GLU A 23 -37.49 31.95 18.37
N SER A 24 -36.90 31.70 17.18
CA SER A 24 -35.81 32.50 16.68
C SER A 24 -36.25 33.65 15.81
N GLN A 25 -35.55 34.77 15.91
CA GLN A 25 -35.74 35.94 15.05
C GLN A 25 -34.93 35.86 13.75
N HIS A 26 -34.24 34.74 13.49
CA HIS A 26 -33.44 34.58 12.29
C HIS A 26 -34.31 34.29 11.07
N PRO A 27 -34.02 34.92 9.91
CA PRO A 27 -34.75 34.64 8.68
C PRO A 27 -34.46 33.21 8.20
N ILE A 28 -35.48 32.35 8.25
CA ILE A 28 -35.38 30.95 7.82
C ILE A 28 -35.96 30.84 6.41
N VAL A 29 -35.09 30.44 5.45
CA VAL A 29 -35.52 30.20 4.07
C VAL A 29 -35.85 28.72 3.90
N ARG A 30 -37.10 28.43 3.56
CA ARG A 30 -37.51 27.07 3.18
C ARG A 30 -37.26 26.85 1.71
N LYS A 31 -36.55 25.77 1.38
CA LYS A 31 -36.41 25.26 0.01
C LYS A 31 -36.92 23.83 -0.04
N THR A 32 -37.92 23.60 -0.91
CA THR A 32 -38.40 22.24 -1.15
C THR A 32 -37.60 21.62 -2.26
N LEU A 33 -36.90 20.54 -1.94
CA LEU A 33 -36.25 19.66 -2.95
C LEU A 33 -37.33 18.68 -3.42
N ILE A 34 -37.69 18.74 -4.69
CA ILE A 34 -38.65 17.79 -5.27
C ILE A 34 -37.87 16.52 -5.61
N ALA A 35 -38.23 15.42 -4.95
CA ALA A 35 -37.69 14.11 -5.28
C ALA A 35 -37.99 13.77 -6.75
N GLY A 36 -36.99 13.40 -7.53
CA GLY A 36 -37.12 13.05 -8.95
C GLY A 36 -36.46 14.02 -9.93
N GLN A 37 -36.12 15.25 -9.55
CA GLN A 37 -35.13 16.01 -10.27
C GLN A 37 -33.73 15.52 -9.83
N LYS A 38 -33.26 14.43 -10.46
CA LYS A 38 -31.82 14.18 -10.43
C LYS A 38 -31.17 15.46 -10.94
N PRO A 39 -30.28 16.14 -10.16
CA PRO A 39 -29.51 17.21 -10.74
C PRO A 39 -28.91 16.62 -12.02
N LEU A 40 -28.99 17.36 -13.13
CA LEU A 40 -28.27 17.02 -14.35
C LEU A 40 -26.83 16.78 -13.88
N ARG A 41 -26.44 15.51 -13.80
CA ARG A 41 -25.05 15.17 -13.47
C ARG A 41 -24.24 15.87 -14.53
N PRO A 42 -23.33 16.79 -14.19
CA PRO A 42 -22.40 17.26 -15.18
C PRO A 42 -21.79 16.01 -15.78
N ALA A 43 -21.70 15.97 -17.12
CA ALA A 43 -20.94 14.95 -17.80
C ALA A 43 -19.60 14.87 -17.07
N TYR A 44 -19.11 13.67 -16.77
CA TYR A 44 -17.83 13.50 -16.04
C TYR A 44 -16.77 14.32 -16.76
N ASP A 45 -16.49 15.52 -16.26
CA ASP A 45 -15.60 16.44 -16.95
C ASP A 45 -14.17 15.90 -16.78
N GLU A 46 -13.52 15.77 -17.91
CA GLU A 46 -12.08 15.51 -17.99
C GLU A 46 -11.34 16.74 -17.47
N GLU A 47 -10.29 16.54 -16.69
CA GLU A 47 -9.45 17.64 -16.23
C GLU A 47 -8.27 17.82 -17.19
N PRO A 48 -8.14 18.98 -17.84
CA PRO A 48 -7.00 19.23 -18.70
C PRO A 48 -5.72 19.34 -17.88
N LYS A 49 -4.63 18.81 -18.40
CA LYS A 49 -3.29 19.02 -17.82
C LYS A 49 -2.75 20.38 -18.22
N THR A 50 -3.25 21.45 -17.56
CA THR A 50 -2.76 22.81 -17.75
C THR A 50 -1.30 22.95 -17.33
N GLU A 51 -0.65 24.08 -17.67
CA GLU A 51 0.72 24.36 -17.22
C GLU A 51 0.85 24.33 -15.69
N GLU A 52 -0.17 24.75 -14.96
CA GLU A 52 -0.20 24.67 -13.49
C GLU A 52 -0.18 23.24 -13.00
N VAL A 53 -1.03 22.37 -13.60
CA VAL A 53 -1.06 20.94 -13.30
C VAL A 53 0.30 20.29 -13.62
N MET A 54 0.88 20.63 -14.78
CA MET A 54 2.17 20.09 -15.19
C MET A 54 3.30 20.54 -14.26
N LYS A 55 3.24 21.77 -13.75
CA LYS A 55 4.22 22.26 -12.76
C LYS A 55 4.15 21.45 -11.46
N VAL A 56 2.96 21.20 -10.95
CA VAL A 56 2.79 20.34 -9.76
C VAL A 56 3.34 18.94 -9.98
N LEU A 57 3.08 18.34 -11.16
CA LEU A 57 3.62 17.04 -11.52
C LEU A 57 5.15 17.05 -11.67
N ASP A 58 5.72 18.14 -12.21
CA ASP A 58 7.17 18.29 -12.35
C ASP A 58 7.90 18.42 -10.99
N ASP A 59 7.20 18.88 -9.94
CA ASP A 59 7.72 18.99 -8.57
C ASP A 59 7.68 17.66 -7.79
N VAL A 60 7.09 16.59 -8.36
CA VAL A 60 7.04 15.27 -7.71
C VAL A 60 8.46 14.70 -7.61
N ARG A 61 8.91 14.51 -6.36
CA ARG A 61 10.29 14.08 -6.07
C ARG A 61 10.57 12.62 -6.41
N MET A 62 9.57 11.76 -6.28
CA MET A 62 9.71 10.32 -6.52
C MET A 62 8.37 9.72 -6.93
N LEU A 63 8.39 8.94 -8.01
CA LEU A 63 7.24 8.17 -8.48
C LEU A 63 7.20 6.83 -7.72
N THR A 64 6.26 6.74 -6.80
CA THR A 64 6.04 5.52 -6.01
C THR A 64 5.04 4.60 -6.70
N PRO A 65 4.99 3.29 -6.37
CA PRO A 65 3.93 2.40 -6.85
C PRO A 65 2.53 2.94 -6.57
N THR A 66 2.31 3.51 -5.39
CA THR A 66 1.00 4.11 -5.04
C THR A 66 0.63 5.27 -5.95
N PHE A 67 1.59 6.11 -6.32
CA PHE A 67 1.38 7.21 -7.28
C PHE A 67 0.96 6.68 -8.66
N LEU A 68 1.71 5.71 -9.19
CA LEU A 68 1.45 5.09 -10.49
C LEU A 68 0.12 4.34 -10.51
N ASN A 69 -0.14 3.53 -9.49
CA ASN A 69 -1.37 2.76 -9.32
C ASN A 69 -2.61 3.65 -9.18
N THR A 70 -2.49 4.79 -8.50
CA THR A 70 -3.61 5.74 -8.39
C THR A 70 -3.96 6.32 -9.76
N TYR A 71 -2.97 6.69 -10.57
CA TYR A 71 -3.19 7.16 -11.95
C TYR A 71 -3.87 6.09 -12.82
N GLN A 72 -3.37 4.86 -12.78
CA GLN A 72 -3.95 3.73 -13.52
C GLN A 72 -5.39 3.43 -13.09
N ARG A 73 -5.66 3.47 -11.79
CA ARG A 73 -6.97 3.16 -11.23
C ARG A 73 -8.03 4.18 -11.58
N CYS A 74 -7.70 5.46 -11.41
CA CYS A 74 -8.58 6.59 -11.71
C CYS A 74 -7.78 7.90 -11.77
N GLN A 75 -7.65 8.48 -12.96
CA GLN A 75 -6.90 9.71 -13.13
C GLN A 75 -7.56 10.92 -12.45
N LYS A 76 -8.89 10.88 -12.24
CA LYS A 76 -9.59 11.91 -11.48
C LYS A 76 -9.26 11.81 -9.97
N GLN A 77 -9.18 10.58 -9.41
CA GLN A 77 -8.69 10.37 -8.04
C GLN A 77 -7.24 10.85 -7.90
N PHE A 78 -6.41 10.53 -8.89
CA PHE A 78 -5.03 11.01 -8.95
C PHE A 78 -4.96 12.54 -8.94
N TYR A 79 -5.79 13.22 -9.72
CA TYR A 79 -5.87 14.67 -9.76
C TYR A 79 -6.19 15.27 -8.38
N TYR A 80 -7.23 14.78 -7.71
CA TYR A 80 -7.59 15.28 -6.39
C TYR A 80 -6.49 15.04 -5.35
N LYS A 81 -5.90 13.85 -5.36
CA LYS A 81 -4.89 13.47 -4.37
C LYS A 81 -3.55 14.17 -4.58
N TYR A 82 -3.01 14.10 -5.80
CA TYR A 82 -1.62 14.52 -6.06
C TYR A 82 -1.49 15.91 -6.69
N VAL A 83 -2.49 16.37 -7.42
CA VAL A 83 -2.45 17.71 -8.04
C VAL A 83 -3.12 18.74 -7.13
N LYS A 84 -4.30 18.43 -6.58
CA LYS A 84 -5.00 19.34 -5.66
C LYS A 84 -4.58 19.17 -4.20
N GLY A 85 -3.87 18.10 -3.84
CA GLY A 85 -3.40 17.84 -2.48
C GLY A 85 -4.53 17.64 -1.46
N LEU A 86 -5.69 17.12 -1.90
CA LEU A 86 -6.82 16.89 -1.00
C LEU A 86 -6.55 15.66 -0.13
N LEU A 87 -6.71 15.83 1.18
CA LEU A 87 -6.60 14.73 2.15
C LEU A 87 -7.80 13.80 2.04
N GLU A 88 -7.58 12.52 2.31
CA GLU A 88 -8.66 11.54 2.39
C GLU A 88 -9.40 11.68 3.74
N PRO A 89 -10.74 11.55 3.79
CA PRO A 89 -11.52 11.76 5.02
C PRO A 89 -11.11 10.85 6.18
N ASP A 90 -10.66 9.63 5.88
CA ASP A 90 -10.26 8.61 6.87
C ASP A 90 -8.94 8.94 7.60
N GLU A 91 -8.26 10.03 7.20
CA GLU A 91 -7.05 10.50 7.89
C GLU A 91 -7.35 11.35 9.13
N ILE A 92 -8.64 11.50 9.50
CA ILE A 92 -9.09 12.47 10.52
C ILE A 92 -9.36 11.80 11.88
N ASP A 93 -9.58 10.48 11.92
CA ASP A 93 -9.90 9.78 13.18
C ASP A 93 -8.64 9.11 13.76
N GLU A 94 -7.97 9.83 14.68
CA GLU A 94 -6.66 9.44 15.23
C GLU A 94 -6.73 8.20 16.15
N ASP A 95 -7.91 7.80 16.60
CA ASP A 95 -8.08 6.74 17.61
C ASP A 95 -8.56 5.40 17.00
N GLU A 96 -8.89 5.35 15.71
CA GLU A 96 -9.41 4.15 15.06
C GLU A 96 -8.32 3.37 14.32
N VAL A 97 -8.29 2.04 14.53
CA VAL A 97 -7.41 1.13 13.79
C VAL A 97 -8.08 0.77 12.47
N ASP A 98 -7.91 1.61 11.47
CA ASP A 98 -8.31 1.31 10.09
C ASP A 98 -7.40 0.24 9.45
N ASN A 99 -7.72 -0.19 8.23
CA ASN A 99 -6.94 -1.21 7.53
C ASN A 99 -5.47 -0.78 7.26
N ARG A 100 -5.22 0.52 7.12
CA ARG A 100 -3.88 1.08 6.88
C ARG A 100 -3.05 1.05 8.18
N ILE A 101 -3.63 1.53 9.28
CA ILE A 101 -2.98 1.52 10.60
C ILE A 101 -2.75 0.07 11.04
N PHE A 102 -3.72 -0.82 10.82
CA PHE A 102 -3.55 -2.25 11.09
C PHE A 102 -2.34 -2.84 10.35
N GLY A 103 -2.21 -2.53 9.06
CA GLY A 103 -1.04 -2.93 8.27
C GLY A 103 0.27 -2.38 8.82
N ASN A 104 0.31 -1.07 9.11
CA ASN A 104 1.50 -0.43 9.66
C ASN A 104 1.96 -1.05 10.99
N ILE A 105 1.01 -1.33 11.89
CA ILE A 105 1.32 -2.00 13.18
C ILE A 105 1.91 -3.39 12.94
N PHE A 106 1.32 -4.16 12.01
CA PHE A 106 1.84 -5.49 11.67
C PHE A 106 3.25 -5.42 11.10
N HIS A 107 3.51 -4.53 10.12
CA HIS A 107 4.83 -4.34 9.52
C HIS A 107 5.86 -3.93 10.58
N ARG A 108 5.49 -2.99 11.46
CA ARG A 108 6.38 -2.56 12.52
C ARG A 108 6.68 -3.68 13.52
N ALA A 109 5.69 -4.49 13.89
CA ALA A 109 5.89 -5.65 14.77
C ALA A 109 6.82 -6.69 14.13
N ALA A 110 6.68 -6.95 12.83
CA ALA A 110 7.57 -7.83 12.07
C ALA A 110 9.01 -7.28 12.01
N GLU A 111 9.18 -5.99 11.73
CA GLU A 111 10.49 -5.33 11.75
C GLU A 111 11.17 -5.45 13.12
N LEU A 112 10.45 -5.13 14.19
CA LEU A 112 10.96 -5.23 15.57
C LEU A 112 11.38 -6.67 15.91
N PHE A 113 10.62 -7.66 15.47
CA PHE A 113 10.95 -9.07 15.70
C PHE A 113 12.28 -9.46 15.05
N TYR A 114 12.45 -9.18 13.77
CA TYR A 114 13.66 -9.56 13.04
C TYR A 114 14.89 -8.74 13.44
N TYR A 115 14.71 -7.44 13.71
CA TYR A 115 15.80 -6.58 14.19
C TYR A 115 16.24 -6.95 15.61
N GLY A 116 15.40 -7.66 16.37
CA GLY A 116 15.78 -8.23 17.66
C GLY A 116 16.92 -9.26 17.60
N PHE A 117 17.20 -9.83 16.41
CA PHE A 117 18.33 -10.75 16.20
C PHE A 117 19.62 -10.05 15.77
N ALA A 118 19.57 -8.78 15.40
CA ALA A 118 20.75 -8.01 15.04
C ALA A 118 21.52 -7.56 16.30
N SER A 119 22.84 -7.52 16.21
CA SER A 119 23.62 -6.83 17.23
C SER A 119 23.49 -5.32 17.07
N LYS A 120 23.64 -4.58 18.16
CA LYS A 120 23.54 -3.11 18.15
C LYS A 120 24.53 -2.46 17.18
N SER A 121 25.68 -3.09 16.92
CA SER A 121 26.67 -2.64 15.94
C SER A 121 26.23 -2.82 14.48
N ASP A 122 25.24 -3.66 14.23
CA ASP A 122 24.76 -3.99 12.89
C ASP A 122 23.49 -3.21 12.50
N ILE A 123 23.04 -2.34 13.41
CA ILE A 123 21.93 -1.43 13.19
C ILE A 123 22.42 0.01 13.21
N GLN A 124 22.08 0.77 12.16
CA GLN A 124 22.25 2.23 12.14
C GLN A 124 20.88 2.88 12.28
N THR A 125 20.80 3.91 13.12
CA THR A 125 19.61 4.72 13.27
C THR A 125 19.84 6.07 12.59
N ASP A 126 18.93 6.48 11.71
CA ASP A 126 19.01 7.78 11.04
C ASP A 126 18.56 8.92 11.98
N GLU A 127 18.67 10.16 11.51
CA GLU A 127 18.29 11.38 12.26
C GLU A 127 16.79 11.39 12.65
N LYS A 128 15.95 10.61 11.95
CA LYS A 128 14.52 10.50 12.19
C LYS A 128 14.16 9.33 13.12
N GLY A 129 15.17 8.60 13.63
CA GLY A 129 14.98 7.45 14.50
C GLY A 129 14.68 6.15 13.76
N LYS A 130 14.71 6.13 12.41
CA LYS A 130 14.49 4.92 11.62
C LYS A 130 15.74 4.03 11.64
N GLN A 131 15.55 2.77 11.99
CA GLN A 131 16.59 1.76 12.04
C GLN A 131 16.82 1.15 10.66
N GLN A 132 18.07 0.88 10.32
CA GLN A 132 18.48 0.16 9.10
C GLN A 132 19.58 -0.83 9.43
N LEU A 133 19.54 -2.01 8.79
CA LEU A 133 20.62 -2.98 8.91
C LEU A 133 21.85 -2.52 8.11
N ILE A 134 23.00 -2.56 8.76
CA ILE A 134 24.32 -2.39 8.11
C ILE A 134 24.82 -3.75 7.62
N ARG A 135 24.52 -4.82 8.36
CA ARG A 135 24.89 -6.19 8.02
C ARG A 135 23.67 -7.09 7.98
N PRO A 136 23.58 -7.98 6.99
CA PRO A 136 22.50 -8.95 6.90
C PRO A 136 22.43 -9.87 8.12
N ILE A 137 21.23 -10.35 8.44
CA ILE A 137 20.98 -11.26 9.57
C ILE A 137 20.62 -12.64 9.02
N VAL A 138 21.39 -13.65 9.41
CA VAL A 138 21.07 -15.05 9.07
C VAL A 138 20.01 -15.57 10.04
N ILE A 139 18.88 -16.01 9.50
CA ILE A 139 17.79 -16.59 10.26
C ILE A 139 17.79 -18.11 10.08
N THR A 140 17.85 -18.82 11.20
CA THR A 140 17.79 -20.29 11.24
C THR A 140 16.58 -20.74 12.04
N ALA A 141 16.17 -22.00 11.87
CA ALA A 141 15.05 -22.58 12.64
C ALA A 141 15.33 -22.51 14.16
N ASP A 142 16.55 -22.78 14.58
CA ASP A 142 16.94 -22.75 16.01
C ASP A 142 16.81 -21.35 16.61
N ILE A 143 17.17 -20.30 15.87
CA ILE A 143 17.01 -18.90 16.31
C ILE A 143 15.52 -18.58 16.53
N LEU A 144 14.66 -18.95 15.57
CA LEU A 144 13.21 -18.74 15.70
C LEU A 144 12.60 -19.56 16.83
N ASP A 145 12.97 -20.85 16.95
CA ASP A 145 12.49 -21.72 18.02
C ASP A 145 12.94 -21.22 19.41
N GLN A 146 14.15 -20.68 19.51
CA GLN A 146 14.66 -20.10 20.75
C GLN A 146 13.89 -18.83 21.13
N ALA A 147 13.62 -17.95 20.18
CA ALA A 147 12.85 -16.73 20.40
C ALA A 147 11.40 -17.04 20.85
N MET A 148 10.80 -18.05 20.24
CA MET A 148 9.41 -18.44 20.57
C MET A 148 9.25 -19.19 21.90
N LYS A 149 10.35 -19.51 22.62
CA LYS A 149 10.28 -19.97 24.01
C LYS A 149 9.75 -18.89 24.95
N ASP A 150 10.01 -17.62 24.64
CA ASP A 150 9.41 -16.50 25.36
C ASP A 150 7.98 -16.25 24.85
N LYS A 151 7.00 -16.80 25.56
CA LYS A 151 5.58 -16.72 25.19
C LYS A 151 5.04 -15.28 25.14
N MET A 152 5.69 -14.34 25.85
CA MET A 152 5.28 -12.94 25.90
C MET A 152 5.99 -12.07 24.86
N LEU A 153 6.95 -12.61 24.11
CA LEU A 153 7.74 -11.83 23.13
C LEU A 153 6.85 -11.15 22.12
N VAL A 154 6.01 -11.93 21.43
CA VAL A 154 5.11 -11.41 20.39
C VAL A 154 4.20 -10.31 20.94
N ASP A 155 3.59 -10.53 22.11
CA ASP A 155 2.67 -9.57 22.71
C ASP A 155 3.37 -8.25 23.08
N ARG A 156 4.62 -8.32 23.57
CA ARG A 156 5.43 -7.11 23.84
C ARG A 156 5.79 -6.35 22.56
N LEU A 157 6.16 -7.05 21.48
CA LEU A 157 6.49 -6.42 20.22
C LEU A 157 5.26 -5.76 19.57
N VAL A 158 4.11 -6.41 19.63
CA VAL A 158 2.85 -5.84 19.16
C VAL A 158 2.44 -4.63 19.99
N ASP A 159 2.57 -4.67 21.33
CA ASP A 159 2.34 -3.50 22.18
C ASP A 159 3.25 -2.33 21.81
N GLN A 160 4.53 -2.60 21.52
CA GLN A 160 5.46 -1.57 21.08
C GLN A 160 5.04 -0.99 19.74
N ALA A 161 4.68 -1.83 18.76
CA ALA A 161 4.21 -1.39 17.46
C ALA A 161 2.93 -0.54 17.54
N PHE A 162 1.98 -0.89 18.43
CA PHE A 162 0.80 -0.07 18.71
C PHE A 162 1.16 1.30 19.26
N ARG A 163 2.10 1.36 20.22
CA ARG A 163 2.55 2.65 20.79
C ARG A 163 3.15 3.55 19.70
N GLU A 164 3.98 2.97 18.85
CA GLU A 164 4.69 3.73 17.81
C GLU A 164 3.77 4.14 16.65
N GLU A 165 2.89 3.24 16.17
CA GLU A 165 2.11 3.46 14.96
C GLU A 165 0.73 4.08 15.20
N LEU A 166 0.03 3.73 16.27
CA LEU A 166 -1.28 4.29 16.60
C LEU A 166 -1.16 5.50 17.51
N PHE A 167 -0.51 5.32 18.67
CA PHE A 167 -0.45 6.37 19.69
C PHE A 167 0.67 7.40 19.46
N LYS A 168 1.56 7.15 18.45
CA LYS A 168 2.71 8.02 18.11
C LYS A 168 3.62 8.36 19.30
N VAL A 169 3.75 7.42 20.23
CA VAL A 169 4.55 7.59 21.47
C VAL A 169 5.73 6.64 21.46
N GLY A 170 6.95 7.20 21.41
CA GLY A 170 8.20 6.43 21.46
C GLY A 170 8.69 6.09 22.88
N ASN A 171 7.98 6.52 23.95
CA ASN A 171 8.39 6.29 25.32
C ASN A 171 7.93 4.91 25.83
N ASN A 172 8.88 4.09 26.32
CA ASN A 172 8.59 2.77 26.88
C ASN A 172 7.75 2.80 28.18
N ASP A 173 7.69 3.93 28.85
CA ASP A 173 6.93 4.09 30.10
C ASP A 173 5.43 4.36 29.87
N TYR A 174 5.03 4.60 28.62
CA TYR A 174 3.64 4.82 28.29
C TYR A 174 2.90 3.48 28.14
N HIS A 175 1.89 3.26 28.96
CA HIS A 175 0.99 2.12 28.88
C HIS A 175 -0.37 2.57 28.34
N PRO A 176 -0.66 2.34 27.05
CA PRO A 176 -1.90 2.75 26.44
C PRO A 176 -3.10 2.02 27.06
N LYS A 177 -4.20 2.74 27.23
CA LYS A 177 -5.49 2.14 27.55
C LYS A 177 -6.20 1.78 26.26
N TYR A 178 -6.19 0.52 25.90
CA TYR A 178 -6.85 0.02 24.71
C TYR A 178 -8.37 0.04 24.87
N ASN A 179 -9.09 0.46 23.84
CA ASN A 179 -10.52 0.20 23.72
C ASN A 179 -10.78 -1.26 23.27
N GLY A 180 -12.06 -1.70 23.27
CA GLY A 180 -12.40 -3.08 22.95
C GLY A 180 -11.98 -3.51 21.54
N LEU A 181 -12.11 -2.63 20.53
CA LEU A 181 -11.73 -2.93 19.14
C LEU A 181 -10.21 -2.99 18.99
N GLN A 182 -9.48 -2.10 19.65
CA GLN A 182 -8.02 -2.11 19.67
C GLN A 182 -7.46 -3.40 20.31
N LEU A 183 -8.10 -3.92 21.37
CA LEU A 183 -7.72 -5.20 21.97
C LEU A 183 -7.92 -6.36 21.00
N ILE A 184 -9.03 -6.39 20.26
CA ILE A 184 -9.27 -7.41 19.22
C ILE A 184 -8.21 -7.32 18.13
N ASN A 185 -7.94 -6.13 17.61
CA ASN A 185 -6.91 -5.93 16.59
C ASN A 185 -5.53 -6.35 17.06
N LYS A 186 -5.19 -6.08 18.33
CA LYS A 186 -3.93 -6.51 18.95
C LYS A 186 -3.78 -8.03 18.93
N GLU A 187 -4.80 -8.78 19.35
CA GLU A 187 -4.79 -10.24 19.33
C GLU A 187 -4.68 -10.80 17.91
N VAL A 188 -5.37 -10.20 16.93
CA VAL A 188 -5.27 -10.60 15.52
C VAL A 188 -3.87 -10.35 14.99
N ILE A 189 -3.28 -9.18 15.24
CA ILE A 189 -1.91 -8.86 14.81
C ILE A 189 -0.89 -9.79 15.47
N ALA A 190 -1.05 -10.11 16.76
CA ALA A 190 -0.19 -11.07 17.44
C ALA A 190 -0.30 -12.47 16.81
N SER A 191 -1.50 -12.89 16.46
CA SER A 191 -1.71 -14.15 15.73
C SER A 191 -1.03 -14.13 14.35
N TYR A 192 -1.12 -13.02 13.62
CA TYR A 192 -0.48 -12.86 12.30
C TYR A 192 1.05 -12.89 12.41
N LEU A 193 1.62 -12.25 13.43
CA LEU A 193 3.07 -12.30 13.65
C LEU A 193 3.54 -13.73 13.98
N ARG A 194 2.80 -14.46 14.83
CA ARG A 194 3.09 -15.89 15.09
C ARG A 194 3.01 -16.73 13.82
N GLN A 195 2.02 -16.46 12.96
CA GLN A 195 1.88 -17.13 11.68
C GLN A 195 3.04 -16.83 10.73
N LEU A 196 3.48 -15.56 10.61
CA LEU A 196 4.66 -15.17 9.84
C LEU A 196 5.89 -15.94 10.32
N ILE A 197 6.14 -15.99 11.62
CA ILE A 197 7.28 -16.72 12.20
C ILE A 197 7.21 -18.22 11.86
N SER A 198 6.02 -18.80 11.89
CA SER A 198 5.82 -20.22 11.53
C SER A 198 6.11 -20.49 10.05
N ILE A 199 5.72 -19.57 9.15
CA ILE A 199 6.04 -19.66 7.73
C ILE A 199 7.55 -19.57 7.51
N ASP A 200 8.17 -18.56 8.10
CA ASP A 200 9.59 -18.30 7.94
C ASP A 200 10.43 -19.43 8.51
N ARG A 201 10.01 -20.04 9.63
CA ARG A 201 10.67 -21.23 10.18
C ARG A 201 10.74 -22.37 9.18
N ARG A 202 9.71 -22.57 8.36
CA ARG A 202 9.72 -23.62 7.31
C ARG A 202 10.63 -23.28 6.12
N GLN A 203 10.90 -21.98 5.93
CA GLN A 203 11.77 -21.50 4.85
C GLN A 203 13.23 -21.28 5.26
N THR A 204 13.56 -21.52 6.52
CA THR A 204 14.95 -21.38 7.01
C THR A 204 15.89 -22.43 6.38
N PRO A 205 17.20 -22.12 6.20
CA PRO A 205 17.83 -20.83 6.50
C PRO A 205 17.61 -19.79 5.41
N PHE A 206 17.52 -18.52 5.81
CA PHE A 206 17.52 -17.38 4.90
C PHE A 206 18.23 -16.18 5.56
N THR A 207 18.59 -15.19 4.75
CA THR A 207 19.33 -14.02 5.22
C THR A 207 18.51 -12.76 5.01
N ILE A 208 18.12 -12.04 6.08
CA ILE A 208 17.47 -10.73 5.97
C ILE A 208 18.51 -9.68 5.62
N ILE A 209 18.32 -9.00 4.50
CA ILE A 209 19.15 -7.89 4.03
C ILE A 209 18.62 -6.56 4.57
N GLY A 210 17.27 -6.44 4.68
CA GLY A 210 16.64 -5.27 5.28
C GLY A 210 15.13 -5.42 5.43
N MET A 211 14.57 -4.66 6.36
CA MET A 211 13.14 -4.49 6.59
C MET A 211 12.78 -3.02 6.41
N GLU A 212 11.56 -2.73 5.92
CA GLU A 212 11.08 -1.36 5.68
C GLU A 212 12.11 -0.50 4.93
N LEU A 213 12.73 -1.11 3.92
CA LEU A 213 13.90 -0.57 3.24
C LEU A 213 13.52 0.47 2.20
N VAL A 214 14.07 1.67 2.30
CA VAL A 214 13.92 2.70 1.27
C VAL A 214 14.80 2.39 0.06
N VAL A 215 14.18 2.23 -1.10
CA VAL A 215 14.87 1.98 -2.36
C VAL A 215 14.48 2.99 -3.41
N SER A 216 15.42 3.33 -4.29
CA SER A 216 15.13 4.18 -5.44
C SER A 216 16.13 3.97 -6.56
N ASP A 217 15.66 4.24 -7.78
CA ASP A 217 16.48 4.25 -8.99
C ASP A 217 16.05 5.43 -9.87
N THR A 218 16.83 5.72 -10.91
CA THR A 218 16.56 6.80 -11.86
C THR A 218 16.22 6.22 -13.23
N LEU A 219 15.04 6.56 -13.72
CA LEU A 219 14.52 6.10 -15.01
C LEU A 219 14.47 7.26 -16.00
N LYS A 220 15.07 7.07 -17.19
CA LYS A 220 14.93 7.98 -18.33
C LYS A 220 13.69 7.62 -19.13
N VAL A 221 12.85 8.62 -19.39
CA VAL A 221 11.61 8.48 -20.14
C VAL A 221 11.53 9.56 -21.22
N ASN A 222 11.22 9.16 -22.43
CA ASN A 222 10.90 10.08 -23.52
C ASN A 222 9.44 10.54 -23.38
N THR A 223 9.25 11.78 -22.94
CA THR A 223 7.93 12.40 -22.84
C THR A 223 7.63 13.25 -24.07
N SER A 224 6.37 13.68 -24.24
CA SER A 224 6.00 14.64 -25.29
C SER A 224 6.72 16.00 -25.17
N ARG A 225 7.36 16.28 -24.01
CA ARG A 225 8.14 17.51 -23.72
C ARG A 225 9.66 17.28 -23.81
N GLY A 226 10.10 16.13 -24.31
CA GLY A 226 11.51 15.72 -24.39
C GLY A 226 11.90 14.64 -23.39
N GLU A 227 13.18 14.22 -23.43
CA GLU A 227 13.70 13.23 -22.49
C GLU A 227 13.79 13.84 -21.09
N LYS A 228 13.24 13.13 -20.11
CA LYS A 228 13.27 13.52 -18.70
C LYS A 228 13.70 12.34 -17.82
N GLN A 229 14.40 12.65 -16.74
CA GLN A 229 14.79 11.67 -15.72
C GLN A 229 13.81 11.72 -14.55
N PHE A 230 13.33 10.55 -14.14
CA PHE A 230 12.42 10.40 -13.02
C PHE A 230 13.05 9.51 -11.95
N LYS A 231 12.95 9.92 -10.70
CA LYS A 231 13.27 9.06 -9.58
C LYS A 231 12.07 8.15 -9.33
N ILE A 232 12.28 6.83 -9.39
CA ILE A 232 11.29 5.81 -9.07
C ILE A 232 11.70 5.09 -7.78
N GLY A 233 10.76 4.61 -6.97
CA GLY A 233 11.09 3.91 -5.73
C GLY A 233 9.99 3.91 -4.68
N GLY A 234 10.39 3.57 -3.46
CA GLY A 234 9.48 3.51 -2.30
C GLY A 234 10.06 2.67 -1.18
N PHE A 235 9.20 1.92 -0.51
CA PHE A 235 9.56 1.10 0.66
C PHE A 235 9.34 -0.37 0.33
N ILE A 236 10.36 -1.20 0.60
CA ILE A 236 10.27 -2.66 0.55
C ILE A 236 10.05 -3.16 1.97
N ASP A 237 8.98 -3.90 2.22
CA ASP A 237 8.67 -4.41 3.55
C ASP A 237 9.77 -5.35 4.04
N ARG A 238 10.22 -6.28 3.18
CA ARG A 238 11.32 -7.19 3.47
C ARG A 238 12.13 -7.52 2.22
N LEU A 239 13.44 -7.36 2.32
CA LEU A 239 14.43 -7.83 1.37
C LEU A 239 15.23 -8.94 2.03
N ASP A 240 15.21 -10.14 1.46
CA ASP A 240 15.97 -11.28 1.96
C ASP A 240 16.61 -12.09 0.84
N ALA A 241 17.48 -13.02 1.21
CA ALA A 241 18.12 -13.96 0.31
C ALA A 241 17.96 -15.39 0.83
N ILE A 242 17.67 -16.31 -0.09
CA ILE A 242 17.66 -17.75 0.17
C ILE A 242 18.73 -18.44 -0.65
N SER A 243 19.47 -19.35 -0.02
CA SER A 243 20.43 -20.21 -0.73
C SER A 243 19.69 -21.45 -1.21
N PRO A 244 19.71 -21.76 -2.52
CA PRO A 244 19.12 -23.00 -3.01
C PRO A 244 19.92 -24.19 -2.46
N ILE A 245 19.23 -25.32 -2.24
CA ILE A 245 19.79 -26.59 -1.74
C ILE A 245 20.94 -27.13 -2.63
N SER A 246 21.09 -26.61 -3.85
CA SER A 246 21.98 -27.08 -4.90
C SER A 246 23.05 -26.09 -5.33
N ASN A 247 23.78 -25.44 -4.43
CA ASN A 247 25.01 -24.63 -4.72
C ASN A 247 24.98 -23.71 -5.97
N ILE A 248 23.80 -23.32 -6.46
CA ILE A 248 23.60 -22.36 -7.52
C ILE A 248 23.25 -21.05 -6.84
N SER A 249 23.73 -19.93 -7.31
CA SER A 249 23.56 -18.55 -6.82
C SER A 249 22.45 -18.31 -5.79
N GLU A 250 22.66 -17.45 -4.83
CA GLU A 250 21.62 -17.01 -3.91
C GLU A 250 20.46 -16.39 -4.71
N ARG A 251 19.22 -16.56 -4.25
CA ARG A 251 18.07 -15.89 -4.81
C ARG A 251 17.60 -14.80 -3.86
N ILE A 252 17.62 -13.56 -4.33
CA ILE A 252 17.11 -12.41 -3.57
C ILE A 252 15.59 -12.37 -3.72
N ARG A 253 14.87 -12.20 -2.60
CA ARG A 253 13.42 -12.04 -2.59
C ARG A 253 13.04 -10.64 -2.15
N VAL A 254 12.18 -10.02 -2.93
CA VAL A 254 11.50 -8.76 -2.58
C VAL A 254 10.10 -9.13 -2.11
N ILE A 255 9.89 -9.12 -0.80
CA ILE A 255 8.64 -9.56 -0.19
C ILE A 255 7.85 -8.35 0.31
N ASP A 256 6.59 -8.30 -0.05
CA ASP A 256 5.61 -7.34 0.41
C ASP A 256 4.54 -8.08 1.23
N TYR A 257 4.27 -7.59 2.44
CA TYR A 257 3.30 -8.18 3.35
C TYR A 257 1.89 -7.67 3.09
N LYS A 258 0.94 -8.59 3.02
CA LYS A 258 -0.48 -8.27 2.85
C LYS A 258 -1.30 -8.86 3.99
N THR A 259 -1.93 -8.00 4.78
CA THR A 259 -2.83 -8.39 5.88
C THR A 259 -4.26 -8.68 5.40
N GLY A 260 -4.58 -8.38 4.14
CA GLY A 260 -5.85 -8.69 3.51
C GLY A 260 -5.95 -10.14 3.00
N ARG A 261 -7.08 -10.46 2.35
CA ARG A 261 -7.31 -11.79 1.77
C ARG A 261 -6.41 -12.03 0.55
N ALA A 262 -5.89 -13.25 0.44
CA ALA A 262 -5.14 -13.67 -0.72
C ALA A 262 -6.02 -13.69 -1.98
N GLN A 263 -5.41 -13.31 -3.09
CA GLN A 263 -6.02 -13.40 -4.41
C GLN A 263 -5.93 -14.84 -4.93
N THR A 264 -7.02 -15.30 -5.53
CA THR A 264 -7.09 -16.60 -6.19
C THR A 264 -6.75 -16.55 -7.68
N THR A 265 -6.71 -15.32 -8.24
CA THR A 265 -6.44 -15.09 -9.66
C THR A 265 -5.22 -14.21 -9.84
N HIS A 266 -4.42 -14.51 -10.85
CA HIS A 266 -3.18 -13.79 -11.18
C HIS A 266 -3.31 -13.09 -12.53
N PRO A 267 -2.60 -11.95 -12.75
CA PRO A 267 -2.42 -11.41 -14.09
C PRO A 267 -1.81 -12.49 -15.00
N LYS A 268 -2.25 -12.57 -16.25
CA LYS A 268 -1.74 -13.56 -17.20
C LYS A 268 -0.36 -13.17 -17.75
N ASP A 269 -0.11 -11.87 -17.90
CA ASP A 269 1.06 -11.27 -18.52
C ASP A 269 1.30 -9.83 -18.01
N ILE A 270 2.36 -9.21 -18.50
CA ILE A 270 2.71 -7.82 -18.16
C ILE A 270 1.68 -6.83 -18.71
N ASP A 271 1.14 -7.05 -19.91
CA ASP A 271 0.10 -6.19 -20.50
C ASP A 271 -1.11 -6.06 -19.56
N GLU A 272 -1.56 -7.19 -18.99
CA GLU A 272 -2.68 -7.18 -18.04
C GLU A 272 -2.35 -6.43 -16.76
N MET A 273 -1.08 -6.46 -16.32
CA MET A 273 -0.64 -5.71 -15.13
C MET A 273 -0.79 -4.19 -15.31
N PHE A 274 -0.58 -3.68 -16.51
CA PHE A 274 -0.73 -2.26 -16.84
C PHE A 274 -2.12 -1.91 -17.37
N SER A 275 -3.05 -2.86 -17.41
CA SER A 275 -4.42 -2.63 -17.88
C SER A 275 -5.30 -2.01 -16.78
N ALA A 276 -6.00 -0.92 -17.14
CA ALA A 276 -6.98 -0.26 -16.26
C ALA A 276 -8.41 -0.85 -16.38
N THR A 277 -8.58 -2.02 -17.04
CA THR A 277 -9.89 -2.66 -17.16
C THR A 277 -10.39 -3.18 -15.79
N PRO A 278 -11.71 -3.18 -15.53
CA PRO A 278 -12.25 -3.72 -14.29
C PRO A 278 -11.81 -5.15 -13.99
N GLN A 279 -11.65 -5.99 -15.04
CA GLN A 279 -11.18 -7.37 -14.91
C GLN A 279 -9.72 -7.43 -14.43
N ALA A 280 -8.83 -6.65 -15.02
CA ALA A 280 -7.43 -6.59 -14.61
C ALA A 280 -7.29 -6.06 -13.19
N LEU A 281 -7.95 -4.94 -12.91
CA LEU A 281 -7.92 -4.31 -11.59
C LEU A 281 -8.52 -5.20 -10.48
N SER A 282 -9.44 -6.13 -10.80
CA SER A 282 -9.97 -7.10 -9.83
C SER A 282 -8.95 -8.17 -9.43
N LYS A 283 -7.87 -8.32 -10.17
CA LYS A 283 -6.74 -9.23 -9.88
C LYS A 283 -5.65 -8.58 -9.03
N HIS A 284 -5.91 -7.39 -8.47
CA HIS A 284 -4.92 -6.60 -7.72
C HIS A 284 -3.60 -6.41 -8.46
N THR A 285 -3.69 -5.99 -9.72
CA THR A 285 -2.53 -5.66 -10.55
C THR A 285 -1.64 -4.59 -9.94
N ASP A 286 -2.19 -3.75 -9.05
CA ASP A 286 -1.48 -2.76 -8.25
C ASP A 286 -0.41 -3.38 -7.33
N TYR A 287 -0.68 -4.54 -6.72
CA TYR A 287 0.32 -5.27 -5.92
C TYR A 287 1.45 -5.83 -6.78
N TYR A 288 1.09 -6.30 -7.98
CA TYR A 288 2.07 -6.81 -8.94
C TYR A 288 3.00 -5.70 -9.43
N LEU A 289 2.45 -4.56 -9.83
CA LEU A 289 3.24 -3.39 -10.25
C LEU A 289 4.22 -2.97 -9.14
N GLN A 290 3.78 -2.95 -7.90
CA GLN A 290 4.60 -2.63 -6.74
C GLN A 290 5.76 -3.61 -6.57
N ALA A 291 5.47 -4.92 -6.53
CA ALA A 291 6.47 -5.95 -6.32
C ALA A 291 7.47 -6.04 -7.48
N PHE A 292 7.00 -5.88 -8.72
CA PHE A 292 7.85 -5.84 -9.91
C PHE A 292 8.76 -4.61 -9.91
N LEU A 293 8.22 -3.40 -9.64
CA LEU A 293 9.01 -2.17 -9.61
C LEU A 293 10.16 -2.28 -8.60
N TYR A 294 9.88 -2.77 -7.41
CA TYR A 294 10.92 -2.94 -6.40
C TYR A 294 11.92 -4.03 -6.78
N SER A 295 11.47 -5.13 -7.36
CA SER A 295 12.36 -6.19 -7.82
C SER A 295 13.30 -5.70 -8.94
N MET A 296 12.81 -4.86 -9.85
CA MET A 296 13.66 -4.23 -10.89
C MET A 296 14.71 -3.29 -10.27
N ILE A 297 14.33 -2.49 -9.28
CA ILE A 297 15.26 -1.61 -8.58
C ILE A 297 16.34 -2.43 -7.87
N ILE A 298 15.97 -3.51 -7.19
CA ILE A 298 16.94 -4.39 -6.50
C ILE A 298 17.84 -5.10 -7.49
N LYS A 299 17.28 -5.64 -8.58
CA LYS A 299 18.07 -6.32 -9.62
C LYS A 299 19.19 -5.43 -10.16
N ASN A 300 18.90 -4.16 -10.40
CA ASN A 300 19.84 -3.19 -10.96
C ASN A 300 20.71 -2.49 -9.90
N SER A 301 20.50 -2.80 -8.62
CA SER A 301 21.19 -2.17 -7.51
C SER A 301 22.57 -2.77 -7.26
N LYS A 302 23.63 -2.00 -7.47
CA LYS A 302 25.00 -2.42 -7.09
C LYS A 302 25.16 -2.60 -5.58
N ARG A 303 24.31 -1.92 -4.78
CA ARG A 303 24.34 -2.01 -3.31
C ARG A 303 23.78 -3.34 -2.80
N PHE A 304 22.67 -3.79 -3.36
CA PHE A 304 21.91 -4.93 -2.86
C PHE A 304 22.09 -6.19 -3.69
N ASN A 305 22.52 -6.07 -4.95
CA ASN A 305 22.69 -7.16 -5.88
C ASN A 305 23.98 -7.00 -6.72
N SER A 306 25.13 -6.89 -6.07
CA SER A 306 26.43 -6.77 -6.76
C SER A 306 26.82 -8.03 -7.52
N ALA A 307 26.35 -9.20 -7.07
CA ALA A 307 26.62 -10.51 -7.68
C ALA A 307 25.73 -10.82 -8.89
N GLN A 308 24.73 -9.98 -9.16
CA GLN A 308 23.73 -10.21 -10.22
C GLN A 308 22.93 -11.50 -10.01
N ASP A 309 22.63 -11.81 -8.75
CA ASP A 309 21.79 -12.94 -8.38
C ASP A 309 20.36 -12.78 -8.92
N PRO A 310 19.63 -13.88 -9.16
CA PRO A 310 18.22 -13.85 -9.51
C PRO A 310 17.40 -13.10 -8.45
N VAL A 311 16.49 -12.25 -8.89
CA VAL A 311 15.58 -11.51 -8.00
C VAL A 311 14.14 -11.94 -8.25
N SER A 312 13.45 -12.36 -7.20
CA SER A 312 12.04 -12.79 -7.27
C SER A 312 11.11 -11.86 -6.48
N PRO A 313 10.01 -11.41 -7.08
CA PRO A 313 8.94 -10.71 -6.37
C PRO A 313 8.09 -11.68 -5.55
N GLY A 314 7.67 -11.27 -4.36
CA GLY A 314 6.81 -12.05 -3.49
C GLY A 314 5.72 -11.22 -2.83
N LEU A 315 4.53 -11.81 -2.71
CA LEU A 315 3.41 -11.28 -1.92
C LEU A 315 3.07 -12.28 -0.81
N LEU A 316 3.26 -11.87 0.42
CA LEU A 316 2.99 -12.73 1.56
C LEU A 316 1.65 -12.34 2.19
N PHE A 317 0.59 -13.08 1.84
CA PHE A 317 -0.76 -12.92 2.41
C PHE A 317 -0.87 -13.68 3.72
N ILE A 318 -0.75 -12.97 4.83
CA ILE A 318 -0.69 -13.59 6.16
C ILE A 318 -1.92 -14.44 6.47
N GLN A 319 -3.12 -13.99 6.15
CA GLN A 319 -4.35 -14.73 6.44
C GLN A 319 -4.40 -16.14 5.84
N ASN A 320 -3.77 -16.34 4.70
CA ASN A 320 -3.84 -17.57 3.92
C ASN A 320 -2.58 -18.44 4.01
N ALA A 321 -1.57 -17.98 4.73
CA ALA A 321 -0.25 -18.58 4.75
C ALA A 321 -0.13 -19.80 5.73
N GLY A 322 -1.26 -20.33 6.21
CA GLY A 322 -1.30 -21.52 7.07
C GLY A 322 -0.99 -22.85 6.39
N ALA A 323 -1.04 -22.91 5.06
CA ALA A 323 -0.74 -24.12 4.31
C ALA A 323 0.74 -24.53 4.45
N GLU A 324 1.03 -25.83 4.52
CA GLU A 324 2.40 -26.33 4.70
C GLU A 324 3.32 -26.01 3.51
N ASP A 325 2.75 -25.93 2.30
CA ASP A 325 3.43 -25.64 1.04
C ASP A 325 3.31 -24.19 0.59
N TYR A 326 2.96 -23.28 1.50
CA TYR A 326 2.80 -21.87 1.16
C TYR A 326 4.10 -21.24 0.66
N ASP A 327 4.04 -20.63 -0.52
CA ASP A 327 5.15 -19.94 -1.17
C ASP A 327 4.68 -18.53 -1.58
N PRO A 328 5.30 -17.45 -1.07
CA PRO A 328 4.93 -16.07 -1.40
C PRO A 328 5.34 -15.63 -2.80
N THR A 329 6.14 -16.42 -3.52
CA THR A 329 6.64 -16.08 -4.87
C THR A 329 5.47 -15.79 -5.81
N LEU A 330 5.50 -14.63 -6.46
CA LEU A 330 4.47 -14.22 -7.40
C LEU A 330 4.37 -15.17 -8.58
N LYS A 331 3.13 -15.27 -9.11
CA LYS A 331 2.86 -16.01 -10.32
C LYS A 331 2.34 -15.06 -11.41
N LEU A 332 2.85 -15.22 -12.61
CA LEU A 332 2.29 -14.60 -13.81
C LEU A 332 1.62 -15.71 -14.63
N GLY A 333 0.32 -15.63 -14.81
CA GLY A 333 -0.45 -16.77 -15.30
C GLY A 333 -0.33 -18.00 -14.40
N ARG A 334 0.39 -19.03 -14.86
CA ARG A 334 0.62 -20.28 -14.09
C ARG A 334 2.06 -20.43 -13.60
N GLU A 335 2.95 -19.58 -14.07
CA GLU A 335 4.39 -19.70 -13.81
C GLU A 335 4.80 -18.88 -12.59
N LYS A 336 5.62 -19.46 -11.71
CA LYS A 336 6.26 -18.75 -10.62
C LYS A 336 7.42 -17.90 -11.15
N ILE A 337 7.53 -16.68 -10.65
CA ILE A 337 8.61 -15.75 -11.05
C ILE A 337 9.77 -15.89 -10.06
N GLU A 338 10.62 -16.86 -10.31
CA GLU A 338 11.83 -17.06 -9.50
C GLU A 338 12.95 -16.10 -9.88
N ASP A 339 12.92 -15.55 -11.08
CA ASP A 339 13.80 -14.50 -11.58
C ASP A 339 12.98 -13.49 -12.41
N ILE A 340 13.13 -12.22 -12.08
CA ILE A 340 12.46 -11.12 -12.78
C ILE A 340 13.11 -10.78 -14.13
N THR A 341 14.33 -11.26 -14.38
CA THR A 341 15.14 -10.89 -15.55
C THR A 341 14.42 -11.07 -16.89
N PRO A 342 13.71 -12.19 -17.16
CA PRO A 342 13.00 -12.37 -18.43
C PRO A 342 11.89 -11.35 -18.71
N TYR A 343 11.42 -10.66 -17.67
CA TYR A 343 10.30 -9.72 -17.75
C TYR A 343 10.74 -8.24 -17.78
N GLU A 344 12.06 -7.98 -17.64
CA GLU A 344 12.58 -6.63 -17.46
C GLU A 344 12.26 -5.70 -18.62
N GLU A 345 12.55 -6.13 -19.85
CA GLU A 345 12.39 -5.27 -21.03
C GLU A 345 10.93 -4.87 -21.22
N ASP A 346 10.03 -5.84 -21.13
CA ASP A 346 8.59 -5.65 -21.29
C ASP A 346 8.00 -4.78 -20.18
N PHE A 347 8.29 -5.10 -18.91
CA PHE A 347 7.84 -4.30 -17.78
C PHE A 347 8.33 -2.86 -17.85
N MET A 348 9.61 -2.65 -18.18
CA MET A 348 10.19 -1.31 -18.26
C MET A 348 9.66 -0.51 -19.44
N ALA A 349 9.29 -1.15 -20.55
CA ALA A 349 8.62 -0.50 -21.68
C ALA A 349 7.24 0.04 -21.27
N HIS A 350 6.42 -0.78 -20.61
CA HIS A 350 5.12 -0.40 -20.10
C HIS A 350 5.21 0.69 -19.03
N LEU A 351 6.17 0.59 -18.11
CA LEU A 351 6.40 1.61 -17.08
C LEU A 351 6.77 2.97 -17.69
N ARG A 352 7.65 2.98 -18.72
CA ARG A 352 8.00 4.21 -19.44
C ARG A 352 6.79 4.81 -20.14
N SER A 353 5.96 3.97 -20.78
CA SER A 353 4.73 4.42 -21.44
C SER A 353 3.76 5.04 -20.44
N LEU A 354 3.51 4.39 -19.29
CA LEU A 354 2.66 4.90 -18.24
C LEU A 354 3.15 6.27 -17.70
N ILE A 355 4.45 6.40 -17.48
CA ILE A 355 5.04 7.67 -17.02
C ILE A 355 4.93 8.73 -18.13
N ALA A 356 5.18 8.37 -19.37
CA ALA A 356 5.03 9.29 -20.50
C ALA A 356 3.59 9.83 -20.61
N ASP A 357 2.58 9.00 -20.39
CA ASP A 357 1.16 9.39 -20.38
C ASP A 357 0.84 10.34 -19.22
N ILE A 358 1.36 10.07 -18.02
CA ILE A 358 1.20 10.98 -16.86
C ILE A 358 1.71 12.39 -17.20
N TYR A 359 2.85 12.47 -17.87
CA TYR A 359 3.53 13.72 -18.20
C TYR A 359 3.22 14.26 -19.60
N ASN A 360 2.20 13.72 -20.27
CA ASN A 360 1.72 14.22 -21.54
C ASN A 360 0.59 15.25 -21.34
N PRO A 361 0.80 16.55 -21.60
CA PRO A 361 -0.22 17.58 -21.41
C PRO A 361 -1.41 17.45 -22.39
N ALA A 362 -1.26 16.74 -23.53
CA ALA A 362 -2.34 16.52 -24.47
C ALA A 362 -3.37 15.49 -24.00
N LEU A 363 -3.03 14.67 -23.01
CA LEU A 363 -3.94 13.66 -22.43
C LEU A 363 -4.62 14.22 -21.18
N PRO A 364 -5.95 14.45 -21.17
CA PRO A 364 -6.65 14.91 -19.99
C PRO A 364 -6.69 13.82 -18.89
N LEU A 365 -7.01 14.23 -17.68
CA LEU A 365 -7.21 13.32 -16.55
C LEU A 365 -8.67 12.88 -16.50
N CYS A 366 -8.94 11.64 -16.88
CA CYS A 366 -10.27 11.08 -17.01
C CYS A 366 -10.73 10.32 -15.75
N PRO A 367 -12.03 10.30 -15.45
CA PRO A 367 -12.57 9.42 -14.42
C PRO A 367 -12.49 7.95 -14.86
N THR A 368 -12.47 7.04 -13.88
CA THR A 368 -12.52 5.60 -14.15
C THR A 368 -13.84 5.19 -14.78
N CYS A 369 -13.81 4.19 -15.67
CA CYS A 369 -15.01 3.55 -16.19
C CYS A 369 -15.65 2.58 -15.17
N ASP A 370 -14.92 2.16 -14.14
CA ASP A 370 -15.40 1.25 -13.11
C ASP A 370 -16.18 1.99 -12.02
N LYS A 371 -17.49 2.08 -12.20
CA LYS A 371 -18.37 2.78 -11.27
C LYS A 371 -18.48 2.12 -9.89
N LYS A 372 -18.21 0.81 -9.77
CA LYS A 372 -18.20 0.15 -8.46
C LYS A 372 -17.10 0.69 -7.55
N ARG A 373 -15.97 1.08 -8.12
CA ARG A 373 -14.88 1.71 -7.37
C ARG A 373 -15.23 3.10 -6.87
N CYS A 374 -16.15 3.80 -7.55
CA CYS A 374 -16.61 5.11 -7.11
C CYS A 374 -17.46 5.04 -5.83
N GLU A 375 -18.04 3.89 -5.48
CA GLU A 375 -18.82 3.70 -4.25
C GLU A 375 -17.96 3.85 -3.00
N TYR A 376 -16.70 3.45 -3.10
CA TYR A 376 -15.71 3.50 -2.00
C TYR A 376 -14.62 4.55 -2.22
N CYS A 377 -14.80 5.44 -3.18
CA CYS A 377 -13.80 6.46 -3.47
C CYS A 377 -13.94 7.63 -2.49
N PRO A 378 -12.88 8.04 -1.76
CA PRO A 378 -12.94 9.16 -0.81
C PRO A 378 -13.34 10.47 -1.48
N TYR A 379 -13.13 10.60 -2.78
CA TYR A 379 -13.48 11.79 -3.58
C TYR A 379 -14.77 11.63 -4.39
N ALA A 380 -15.60 10.62 -4.14
CA ALA A 380 -16.83 10.37 -4.89
C ALA A 380 -17.79 11.58 -4.89
N GLY A 381 -17.84 12.32 -3.78
CA GLY A 381 -18.64 13.53 -3.65
C GLY A 381 -18.24 14.67 -4.59
N LEU A 382 -16.96 14.72 -5.01
CA LEU A 382 -16.43 15.73 -5.93
C LEU A 382 -16.64 15.35 -7.40
N CYS A 383 -16.92 14.08 -7.68
CA CYS A 383 -17.16 13.55 -9.03
C CYS A 383 -18.64 13.46 -9.38
N LYS A 384 -19.57 13.81 -8.44
CA LYS A 384 -21.03 13.70 -8.60
C LYS A 384 -21.63 15.02 -8.96
#